data_117289fd8f25201fb6f329932abb32fa
#
_entry.id   117289fd8f25201fb6f329932abb32fa
#
_cell.length_a   1.000
_cell.length_b   1.000
_cell.length_c   1.000
_cell.angle_alpha   90.00
_cell.angle_beta   90.00
_cell.angle_gamma   90.00
#
_symmetry.space_group_name_H-M   'P 1'
#
loop_
_entity.id
_entity.type
_entity.pdbx_description
1 polymer ?
#
loop_
_entity_poly.entity_id
_entity_poly.type
_entity_poly.pdbx_seq_one_letter_code
_entity_poly.pdbx_strand_id
1 'polypeptide(L)'
;IAISNINNSETMYKALMAAEGGQLVIVCVRGLGIIETLSNVMSLFLFSERQTVLNRLNRVLKGVFSQSLLDKVDRDGRIPISESLFINGDFDFNEVFRPKSDYQNNSSVLEFKSFEDTAKVLIDRRIIEEDPAKGFIPDEVHTIMGLDASMLLDDFEE
;
A
#
# COMPACT_ATOMS: atom_id res chain seq x y z
N ILE A 1 8.12 5.01 17.29
CA ILE A 1 9.29 4.37 16.67
C ILE A 1 9.24 4.60 15.18
N ALA A 2 10.36 4.99 14.55
CA ALA A 2 10.49 5.10 13.11
C ALA A 2 11.63 4.20 12.63
N ILE A 3 11.38 3.41 11.58
CA ILE A 3 12.32 2.48 10.97
C ILE A 3 12.43 2.81 9.49
N SER A 4 13.58 3.30 9.06
CA SER A 4 13.79 3.89 7.72
C SER A 4 13.83 2.87 6.59
N ASN A 5 14.10 1.61 6.87
CA ASN A 5 14.14 0.55 5.85
C ASN A 5 13.94 -0.81 6.51
N ILE A 6 12.88 -1.50 6.15
CA ILE A 6 12.66 -2.90 6.53
C ILE A 6 12.90 -3.78 5.32
N ASN A 7 13.85 -4.70 5.44
CA ASN A 7 14.24 -5.64 4.40
C ASN A 7 14.40 -7.09 4.91
N ASN A 8 13.98 -7.36 6.12
CA ASN A 8 14.02 -8.70 6.71
C ASN A 8 12.86 -8.93 7.70
N SER A 9 12.50 -10.19 7.88
CA SER A 9 11.40 -10.61 8.74
C SER A 9 11.64 -10.28 10.22
N GLU A 10 12.87 -10.41 10.71
CA GLU A 10 13.20 -10.17 12.12
C GLU A 10 12.88 -8.73 12.54
N THR A 11 13.31 -7.76 11.73
CA THR A 11 13.02 -6.33 11.99
C THR A 11 11.52 -6.07 11.92
N MET A 12 10.81 -6.68 10.95
CA MET A 12 9.37 -6.52 10.84
C MET A 12 8.62 -7.15 12.03
N TYR A 13 9.07 -8.31 12.53
CA TYR A 13 8.51 -8.89 13.76
C TYR A 13 8.67 -7.97 14.97
N LYS A 14 9.85 -7.36 15.14
CA LYS A 14 10.10 -6.38 16.23
C LYS A 14 9.20 -5.16 16.11
N ALA A 15 8.98 -4.67 14.88
CA ALA A 15 8.07 -3.56 14.61
C ALA A 15 6.62 -3.92 14.98
N LEU A 16 6.15 -5.12 14.60
CA LEU A 16 4.83 -5.62 14.97
C LEU A 16 4.67 -5.76 16.48
N MET A 17 5.64 -6.34 17.17
CA MET A 17 5.63 -6.45 18.64
C MET A 17 5.52 -5.09 19.33
N ALA A 18 6.25 -4.09 18.85
CA ALA A 18 6.19 -2.74 19.40
C ALA A 18 4.80 -2.11 19.16
N ALA A 19 4.22 -2.29 17.97
CA ALA A 19 2.88 -1.81 17.66
C ALA A 19 1.79 -2.49 18.50
N GLU A 20 1.88 -3.80 18.69
CA GLU A 20 0.98 -4.57 19.58
C GLU A 20 1.11 -4.14 21.05
N GLY A 21 2.29 -3.67 21.45
CA GLY A 21 2.53 -3.05 22.76
C GLY A 21 2.00 -1.62 22.90
N GLY A 22 1.25 -1.12 21.89
CA GLY A 22 0.61 0.20 21.92
C GLY A 22 1.48 1.36 21.46
N GLN A 23 2.66 1.10 20.89
CA GLN A 23 3.53 2.16 20.38
C GLN A 23 3.14 2.54 18.95
N LEU A 24 3.19 3.83 18.62
CA LEU A 24 3.12 4.27 17.23
C LEU A 24 4.41 3.85 16.52
N VAL A 25 4.29 3.01 15.51
CA VAL A 25 5.41 2.52 14.71
C VAL A 25 5.21 2.94 13.26
N ILE A 26 6.20 3.62 12.70
CA ILE A 26 6.24 4.01 11.29
C ILE A 26 7.38 3.23 10.64
N VAL A 27 7.07 2.50 9.57
CA VAL A 27 8.05 1.70 8.83
C VAL A 27 8.09 2.13 7.38
N CYS A 28 9.29 2.21 6.81
CA CYS A 28 9.45 2.42 5.37
C CYS A 28 9.78 1.09 4.71
N VAL A 29 9.00 0.77 3.69
CA VAL A 29 9.17 -0.42 2.83
C VAL A 29 9.23 0.05 1.39
N ARG A 30 9.99 -0.64 0.55
CA ARG A 30 9.99 -0.37 -0.89
C ARG A 30 8.69 -0.89 -1.51
N GLY A 31 8.11 -0.12 -2.41
CA GLY A 31 6.91 -0.50 -3.16
C GLY A 31 6.29 0.74 -3.81
N LEU A 32 5.69 0.57 -4.96
CA LEU A 32 4.89 1.58 -5.64
C LEU A 32 3.40 1.25 -5.46
N GLY A 33 2.71 2.09 -4.71
CA GLY A 33 1.32 1.86 -4.34
C GLY A 33 1.16 0.95 -3.11
N ILE A 34 -0.06 0.86 -2.65
CA ILE A 34 -0.43 0.14 -1.43
C ILE A 34 -0.24 -1.36 -1.59
N ILE A 35 -0.74 -1.91 -2.71
CA ILE A 35 -0.72 -3.36 -2.98
C ILE A 35 0.71 -3.89 -3.03
N GLU A 36 1.58 -3.26 -3.84
CA GLU A 36 2.98 -3.69 -3.93
C GLU A 36 3.70 -3.55 -2.59
N THR A 37 3.47 -2.45 -1.86
CA THR A 37 4.07 -2.24 -0.54
C THR A 37 3.69 -3.36 0.44
N LEU A 38 2.42 -3.72 0.50
CA LEU A 38 1.94 -4.78 1.38
C LEU A 38 2.41 -6.17 0.93
N SER A 39 2.43 -6.43 -0.38
CA SER A 39 2.99 -7.67 -0.94
C SER A 39 4.48 -7.81 -0.61
N ASN A 40 5.24 -6.72 -0.68
CA ASN A 40 6.65 -6.73 -0.31
C ASN A 40 6.86 -6.98 1.19
N VAL A 41 5.98 -6.47 2.05
CA VAL A 41 5.98 -6.82 3.48
C VAL A 41 5.76 -8.33 3.65
N MET A 42 4.78 -8.91 2.97
CA MET A 42 4.46 -10.33 3.07
C MET A 42 5.59 -11.22 2.52
N SER A 43 6.30 -10.76 1.50
CA SER A 43 7.43 -11.49 0.91
C SER A 43 8.64 -11.66 1.85
N LEU A 44 8.71 -10.88 2.93
CA LEU A 44 9.75 -11.01 3.95
C LEU A 44 9.61 -12.30 4.78
N PHE A 45 8.44 -12.94 4.75
CA PHE A 45 8.10 -14.07 5.61
C PHE A 45 8.00 -15.37 4.81
N LEU A 46 8.33 -16.48 5.47
CA LEU A 46 8.07 -17.79 4.94
C LEU A 46 6.56 -17.99 4.73
N PHE A 47 6.19 -18.75 3.71
CA PHE A 47 4.80 -19.00 3.38
C PHE A 47 3.98 -19.45 4.60
N SER A 48 4.48 -20.40 5.38
CA SER A 48 3.86 -20.90 6.60
C SER A 48 3.62 -19.85 7.71
N GLU A 49 4.32 -18.71 7.65
CA GLU A 49 4.21 -17.65 8.67
C GLU A 49 3.25 -16.53 8.24
N ARG A 50 2.95 -16.43 6.93
CA ARG A 50 2.23 -15.28 6.36
C ARG A 50 0.86 -15.08 6.99
N GLN A 51 0.08 -16.15 7.18
CA GLN A 51 -1.24 -16.02 7.81
C GLN A 51 -1.18 -15.47 9.23
N THR A 52 -0.19 -15.88 10.00
CA THR A 52 0.02 -15.35 11.36
C THR A 52 0.38 -13.87 11.32
N VAL A 53 1.25 -13.47 10.39
CA VAL A 53 1.65 -12.07 10.21
C VAL A 53 0.48 -11.22 9.73
N LEU A 54 -0.33 -11.72 8.79
CA LEU A 54 -1.56 -11.07 8.34
C LEU A 54 -2.51 -10.77 9.51
N ASN A 55 -2.78 -11.77 10.34
CA ASN A 55 -3.65 -11.62 11.50
C ASN A 55 -3.12 -10.60 12.52
N ARG A 56 -1.81 -10.46 12.62
CA ARG A 56 -1.18 -9.44 13.47
C ARG A 56 -1.29 -8.06 12.84
N LEU A 57 -1.00 -7.94 11.54
CA LEU A 57 -1.14 -6.68 10.79
C LEU A 57 -2.58 -6.16 10.84
N ASN A 58 -3.58 -7.01 10.62
CA ASN A 58 -4.99 -6.63 10.69
C ASN A 58 -5.37 -5.91 11.98
N ARG A 59 -4.71 -6.26 13.10
CA ARG A 59 -5.00 -5.65 14.40
C ARG A 59 -4.28 -4.33 14.64
N VAL A 60 -3.11 -4.12 14.04
CA VAL A 60 -2.26 -2.96 14.38
C VAL A 60 -2.09 -1.97 13.24
N LEU A 61 -2.36 -2.35 11.99
CA LEU A 61 -2.20 -1.48 10.84
C LEU A 61 -3.22 -0.34 10.91
N LYS A 62 -2.72 0.89 10.84
CA LYS A 62 -3.54 2.11 10.86
C LYS A 62 -3.57 2.84 9.54
N GLY A 63 -2.60 2.59 8.70
CA GLY A 63 -2.58 3.15 7.36
C GLY A 63 -1.36 2.74 6.57
N VAL A 64 -1.48 2.92 5.26
CA VAL A 64 -0.40 2.77 4.28
C VAL A 64 -0.33 4.03 3.46
N PHE A 65 0.88 4.52 3.24
CA PHE A 65 1.13 5.68 2.42
C PHE A 65 2.25 5.36 1.43
N SER A 66 1.96 5.49 0.16
CA SER A 66 2.92 5.33 -0.92
C SER A 66 3.12 6.65 -1.65
N GLN A 67 4.34 6.95 -2.04
CA GLN A 67 4.70 8.21 -2.70
C GLN A 67 5.63 7.95 -3.87
N SER A 68 5.41 8.71 -4.94
CA SER A 68 6.32 8.82 -6.07
C SER A 68 6.53 10.28 -6.46
N LEU A 69 7.53 10.53 -7.29
CA LEU A 69 7.86 11.88 -7.76
C LEU A 69 7.69 11.96 -9.27
N LEU A 70 6.91 12.94 -9.74
CA LEU A 70 6.75 13.26 -11.14
C LEU A 70 7.44 14.58 -11.49
N ASP A 71 7.95 14.68 -12.71
CA ASP A 71 8.53 15.92 -13.22
C ASP A 71 7.41 16.93 -13.51
N LYS A 72 7.66 18.19 -13.20
CA LYS A 72 6.75 19.28 -13.53
C LYS A 72 6.82 19.65 -15.00
N VAL A 73 5.74 20.23 -15.53
CA VAL A 73 5.66 20.73 -16.93
C VAL A 73 6.76 21.73 -17.23
N ASP A 74 7.05 22.64 -16.32
CA ASP A 74 8.11 23.65 -16.45
C ASP A 74 9.53 23.08 -16.32
N ARG A 75 9.64 21.77 -16.00
CA ARG A 75 10.90 21.06 -15.72
C ARG A 75 11.72 21.64 -14.58
N ASP A 76 11.14 22.51 -13.77
CA ASP A 76 11.76 23.05 -12.56
C ASP A 76 11.40 22.18 -11.35
N GLY A 77 12.12 21.02 -11.26
CA GLY A 77 12.00 20.08 -10.18
C GLY A 77 10.85 19.06 -10.32
N ARG A 78 10.60 18.33 -9.24
CA ARG A 78 9.62 17.26 -9.15
C ARG A 78 8.56 17.57 -8.11
N ILE A 79 7.38 16.97 -8.29
CA ILE A 79 6.27 17.07 -7.35
C ILE A 79 5.85 15.67 -6.89
N PRO A 80 5.55 15.49 -5.59
CA PRO A 80 5.07 14.19 -5.12
C PRO A 80 3.62 13.92 -5.55
N ILE A 81 3.38 12.70 -5.99
CA ILE A 81 2.05 12.08 -6.02
C ILE A 81 1.99 11.00 -4.95
N SER A 82 0.81 10.74 -4.41
CA SER A 82 0.65 9.79 -3.33
C SER A 82 -0.60 8.95 -3.48
N GLU A 83 -0.49 7.72 -2.99
CA GLU A 83 -1.60 6.84 -2.71
C GLU A 83 -1.65 6.59 -1.22
N SER A 84 -2.83 6.65 -0.61
CA SER A 84 -3.00 6.49 0.83
C SER A 84 -4.24 5.69 1.18
N LEU A 85 -4.12 4.88 2.21
CA LEU A 85 -5.20 4.12 2.81
C LEU A 85 -5.11 4.30 4.33
N PHE A 86 -6.16 4.82 4.95
CA PHE A 86 -6.28 4.91 6.40
C PHE A 86 -7.37 3.97 6.90
N ILE A 87 -7.07 3.26 7.99
CA ILE A 87 -7.84 2.14 8.49
C ILE A 87 -8.35 2.47 9.90
N ASN A 88 -9.62 2.16 10.15
CA ASN A 88 -10.24 2.24 11.46
C ASN A 88 -10.88 0.90 11.84
N GLY A 89 -10.52 0.41 13.03
CA GLY A 89 -11.09 -0.84 13.54
C GLY A 89 -10.52 -2.09 12.90
N ASP A 90 -11.35 -3.12 12.82
CA ASP A 90 -10.98 -4.42 12.29
C ASP A 90 -11.00 -4.38 10.74
N PHE A 91 -9.82 -4.35 10.17
CA PHE A 91 -9.61 -4.36 8.74
C PHE A 91 -9.22 -5.76 8.29
N ASP A 92 -9.85 -6.26 7.24
CA ASP A 92 -9.40 -7.48 6.58
C ASP A 92 -8.37 -7.13 5.50
N PHE A 93 -7.14 -7.56 5.71
CA PHE A 93 -6.04 -7.35 4.77
C PHE A 93 -6.35 -7.89 3.36
N ASN A 94 -7.16 -8.95 3.26
CA ASN A 94 -7.59 -9.49 1.97
C ASN A 94 -8.43 -8.49 1.17
N GLU A 95 -9.06 -7.52 1.82
CA GLU A 95 -9.84 -6.49 1.14
C GLU A 95 -8.96 -5.53 0.34
N VAL A 96 -7.68 -5.38 0.68
CA VAL A 96 -6.74 -4.54 -0.08
C VAL A 96 -6.55 -5.03 -1.51
N PHE A 97 -6.71 -6.34 -1.73
CA PHE A 97 -6.58 -6.97 -3.05
C PHE A 97 -7.88 -6.94 -3.87
N ARG A 98 -8.96 -6.38 -3.32
CA ARG A 98 -10.22 -6.17 -4.05
C ARG A 98 -10.15 -4.91 -4.92
N PRO A 99 -11.07 -4.75 -5.89
CA PRO A 99 -11.17 -3.53 -6.68
C PRO A 99 -11.25 -2.28 -5.81
N LYS A 100 -10.53 -1.24 -6.19
CA LYS A 100 -10.45 0.03 -5.41
C LYS A 100 -11.83 0.68 -5.16
N SER A 101 -12.81 0.44 -6.06
CA SER A 101 -14.21 0.87 -5.90
C SER A 101 -14.85 0.36 -4.60
N ASP A 102 -14.39 -0.78 -4.09
CA ASP A 102 -14.98 -1.43 -2.92
C ASP A 102 -14.52 -0.78 -1.61
N TYR A 103 -13.37 -0.07 -1.63
CA TYR A 103 -12.86 0.63 -0.44
C TYR A 103 -13.79 1.75 0.04
N GLN A 104 -14.46 2.43 -0.88
CA GLN A 104 -15.38 3.52 -0.54
C GLN A 104 -16.63 3.03 0.22
N ASN A 105 -16.95 1.75 0.10
CA ASN A 105 -18.09 1.12 0.76
C ASN A 105 -17.71 0.36 2.04
N ASN A 106 -16.42 0.32 2.39
CA ASN A 106 -15.93 -0.41 3.53
C ASN A 106 -15.89 0.49 4.78
N SER A 107 -16.66 0.14 5.81
CA SER A 107 -16.71 0.88 7.07
C SER A 107 -15.39 0.89 7.86
N SER A 108 -14.49 -0.06 7.58
CA SER A 108 -13.15 -0.13 8.20
C SER A 108 -12.15 0.82 7.53
N VAL A 109 -12.44 1.35 6.35
CA VAL A 109 -11.60 2.33 5.65
C VAL A 109 -12.06 3.72 6.00
N LEU A 110 -11.20 4.52 6.63
CA LEU A 110 -11.48 5.91 6.94
C LEU A 110 -11.33 6.80 5.71
N GLU A 111 -10.28 6.58 4.97
CA GLU A 111 -9.95 7.37 3.79
C GLU A 111 -9.10 6.52 2.84
N PHE A 112 -9.49 6.50 1.58
CA PHE A 112 -8.68 5.99 0.49
C PHE A 112 -8.50 7.09 -0.55
N LYS A 113 -7.25 7.29 -0.98
CA LYS A 113 -6.89 8.23 -2.02
C LYS A 113 -5.90 7.55 -2.96
N SER A 114 -6.26 7.47 -4.23
CA SER A 114 -5.41 6.85 -5.24
C SER A 114 -4.35 7.80 -5.80
N PHE A 115 -3.35 7.25 -6.47
CA PHE A 115 -2.43 8.06 -7.29
C PHE A 115 -3.18 8.86 -8.36
N GLU A 116 -4.22 8.27 -8.93
CA GLU A 116 -5.06 8.91 -9.94
C GLU A 116 -5.76 10.16 -9.41
N ASP A 117 -6.31 10.10 -8.19
CA ASP A 117 -6.93 11.26 -7.56
C ASP A 117 -5.95 12.41 -7.35
N THR A 118 -4.72 12.06 -6.93
CA THR A 118 -3.65 13.07 -6.76
C THR A 118 -3.21 13.62 -8.12
N ALA A 119 -3.01 12.76 -9.11
CA ALA A 119 -2.59 13.17 -10.44
C ALA A 119 -3.62 14.06 -11.14
N LYS A 120 -4.92 13.74 -11.07
CA LYS A 120 -6.00 14.58 -11.63
C LYS A 120 -5.92 16.02 -11.13
N VAL A 121 -5.75 16.21 -9.82
CA VAL A 121 -5.62 17.56 -9.24
C VAL A 121 -4.42 18.33 -9.80
N LEU A 122 -3.30 17.63 -10.05
CA LEU A 122 -2.09 18.23 -10.56
C LEU A 122 -2.17 18.53 -12.06
N ILE A 123 -2.85 17.68 -12.83
CA ILE A 123 -3.13 17.88 -14.26
C ILE A 123 -4.07 19.08 -14.44
N ASP A 124 -5.16 19.16 -13.68
CA ASP A 124 -6.12 20.26 -13.72
C ASP A 124 -5.44 21.62 -13.42
N ARG A 125 -4.45 21.60 -12.54
CA ARG A 125 -3.62 22.77 -12.22
C ARG A 125 -2.48 23.00 -13.19
N ARG A 126 -2.33 22.17 -14.23
CA ARG A 126 -1.25 22.24 -15.22
C ARG A 126 0.16 22.17 -14.61
N ILE A 127 0.31 21.43 -13.52
CA ILE A 127 1.60 21.24 -12.82
C ILE A 127 2.36 20.05 -13.42
N ILE A 128 1.64 19.00 -13.85
CA ILE A 128 2.17 17.83 -14.55
C ILE A 128 1.45 17.63 -15.87
N GLU A 129 2.10 16.93 -16.81
CA GLU A 129 1.46 16.47 -18.05
C GLU A 129 0.65 15.20 -17.78
N GLU A 130 -0.33 14.92 -18.66
CA GLU A 130 -1.17 13.72 -18.53
C GLU A 130 -0.37 12.42 -18.80
N ASP A 131 0.55 12.44 -19.78
CA ASP A 131 1.29 11.24 -20.17
C ASP A 131 2.24 10.68 -19.10
N PRO A 132 3.06 11.47 -18.38
CA PRO A 132 3.84 10.97 -17.26
C PRO A 132 2.98 10.36 -16.15
N ALA A 133 1.77 10.90 -15.93
CA ALA A 133 0.85 10.37 -14.94
C ALA A 133 0.32 8.98 -15.33
N LYS A 134 0.10 8.71 -16.61
CA LYS A 134 -0.36 7.39 -17.10
C LYS A 134 0.62 6.26 -16.81
N GLY A 135 1.93 6.52 -16.78
CA GLY A 135 2.94 5.52 -16.41
C GLY A 135 2.91 5.11 -14.94
N PHE A 136 2.26 5.91 -14.08
CA PHE A 136 2.10 5.66 -12.64
C PHE A 136 0.67 5.30 -12.25
N ILE A 137 -0.28 5.55 -13.15
CA ILE A 137 -1.68 5.14 -12.99
C ILE A 137 -1.82 3.85 -13.79
N PRO A 138 -1.80 2.67 -13.16
CA PRO A 138 -2.00 1.42 -13.88
C PRO A 138 -3.40 1.47 -14.51
N ASP A 139 -3.47 1.35 -15.82
CA ASP A 139 -4.75 1.28 -16.56
C ASP A 139 -5.62 0.11 -16.06
N GLU A 140 -4.99 -0.92 -15.47
CA GLU A 140 -5.65 -2.01 -14.77
C GLU A 140 -4.72 -2.55 -13.68
N VAL A 141 -4.99 -2.24 -12.43
CA VAL A 141 -4.27 -2.77 -11.25
C VAL A 141 -4.32 -4.31 -11.18
N HIS A 142 -5.25 -4.92 -11.90
CA HIS A 142 -5.45 -6.37 -11.95
C HIS A 142 -4.43 -7.14 -12.80
N THR A 143 -3.67 -6.47 -13.69
CA THR A 143 -2.83 -7.17 -14.67
C THR A 143 -1.32 -7.08 -14.37
N ILE A 144 -0.87 -6.15 -13.53
CA ILE A 144 0.58 -5.89 -13.36
C ILE A 144 1.30 -6.99 -12.57
N MET A 145 0.59 -7.81 -11.80
CA MET A 145 1.27 -8.81 -10.97
C MET A 145 1.14 -10.24 -11.47
N GLY A 146 0.26 -10.56 -12.41
CA GLY A 146 0.01 -11.98 -12.71
C GLY A 146 -0.33 -12.80 -11.45
N LEU A 147 -0.49 -12.12 -10.34
CA LEU A 147 -0.96 -12.63 -9.06
C LEU A 147 -2.46 -12.34 -9.05
N ASP A 148 -3.20 -13.21 -9.69
CA ASP A 148 -4.60 -13.38 -9.37
C ASP A 148 -4.70 -13.50 -7.84
N ALA A 149 -5.56 -12.71 -7.20
CA ALA A 149 -5.78 -12.83 -5.75
C ALA A 149 -6.15 -14.26 -5.37
N SER A 150 -6.71 -15.06 -6.31
CA SER A 150 -6.87 -16.50 -6.18
C SER A 150 -5.53 -17.21 -5.95
N MET A 151 -4.44 -16.84 -6.61
CA MET A 151 -3.13 -17.47 -6.39
C MET A 151 -2.54 -17.23 -5.00
N LEU A 152 -2.94 -16.15 -4.34
CA LEU A 152 -2.57 -15.92 -2.93
C LEU A 152 -3.52 -16.65 -1.97
N LEU A 153 -4.73 -17.01 -2.44
CA LEU A 153 -5.78 -17.66 -1.65
C LEU A 153 -5.87 -19.15 -1.94
N ASP A 154 -5.64 -19.61 -3.18
CA ASP A 154 -5.72 -21.02 -3.57
C ASP A 154 -4.63 -21.89 -2.92
N ASP A 155 -3.52 -21.28 -2.49
CA ASP A 155 -2.51 -21.95 -1.69
C ASP A 155 -2.90 -22.10 -0.19
N PHE A 156 -4.10 -21.69 0.21
CA PHE A 156 -4.57 -21.78 1.60
C PHE A 156 -5.58 -22.92 1.84
N GLU A 157 -5.95 -23.71 0.81
CA GLU A 157 -6.94 -24.80 0.92
C GLU A 157 -6.33 -26.23 0.89
N GLU A 158 -5.07 -26.43 1.23
CA GLU A 158 -4.52 -27.78 1.51
C GLU A 158 -3.96 -27.90 2.92
#